data_d5e1f23d119f582ec19d7c3e6e10ba00
#
_entry.id   d5e1f23d119f582ec19d7c3e6e10ba00
#
_cell.length_a   1.000
_cell.length_b   1.000
_cell.length_c   1.000
_cell.angle_alpha   90.00
_cell.angle_beta   90.00
_cell.angle_gamma   90.00
#
_symmetry.space_group_name_H-M   'P 1'
#
loop_
_entity.id
_entity.type
_entity.pdbx_description
1 polymer ?
#
loop_
_entity_poly.entity_id
_entity_poly.type
_entity_poly.pdbx_seq_one_letter_code
_entity_poly.pdbx_strand_id
1 'polypeptide(L)'
;MVYKYGFDRVLYALKRFTIVYIKLDDRDNAQQIFESINSTGERLTASDLIRNFIMMDKSNEEQTTLYRKYWRRLEEVFDSSKEMEDFFRYYLAAMTGEYSAKHVLYQAFKNYWRDQKELNYDELLEKLVRYSSYFSSLYLKEPSGKYADVLKDFQNIESMMPAPFVLELSEWYYYEHKINEFQYFEVIKVNLHYFFLLFLKPTFLRYLHFLDLLKSHFYQINFPFSKDFLK
;
A
#
# COMPACT_ATOMS: atom_id res chain seq x y z
N MET A 1 -15.83 -23.69 8.67
CA MET A 1 -16.30 -23.71 10.09
C MET A 1 -17.29 -24.86 10.34
N VAL A 2 -18.35 -25.06 9.55
CA VAL A 2 -19.36 -26.12 9.72
C VAL A 2 -18.73 -27.53 9.73
N TYR A 3 -17.76 -27.83 8.85
CA TYR A 3 -17.09 -29.12 8.79
C TYR A 3 -16.29 -29.49 10.06
N LYS A 4 -15.84 -28.49 10.83
CA LYS A 4 -15.02 -28.71 12.04
C LYS A 4 -15.88 -28.91 13.30
N TYR A 5 -17.06 -28.28 13.39
CA TYR A 5 -17.83 -28.19 14.63
C TYR A 5 -19.24 -28.80 14.55
N GLY A 6 -19.71 -29.20 13.37
CA GLY A 6 -21.06 -29.68 13.13
C GLY A 6 -22.10 -28.53 13.05
N PHE A 7 -23.14 -28.73 12.27
CA PHE A 7 -24.16 -27.71 12.00
C PHE A 7 -24.88 -27.22 13.27
N ASP A 8 -25.25 -28.12 14.16
CA ASP A 8 -26.02 -27.78 15.36
C ASP A 8 -25.23 -26.90 16.34
N ARG A 9 -23.91 -27.11 16.48
CA ARG A 9 -23.06 -26.27 17.33
C ARG A 9 -22.90 -24.87 16.74
N VAL A 10 -22.76 -24.76 15.44
CA VAL A 10 -22.68 -23.45 14.77
C VAL A 10 -24.01 -22.70 14.90
N LEU A 11 -25.14 -23.38 14.70
CA LEU A 11 -26.47 -22.80 14.85
C LEU A 11 -26.73 -22.37 16.31
N TYR A 12 -26.35 -23.19 17.29
CA TYR A 12 -26.44 -22.84 18.71
C TYR A 12 -25.62 -21.62 19.07
N ALA A 13 -24.40 -21.52 18.58
CA ALA A 13 -23.54 -20.35 18.77
C ALA A 13 -24.17 -19.09 18.15
N LEU A 14 -24.66 -19.17 16.91
CA LEU A 14 -25.33 -18.06 16.23
C LEU A 14 -26.56 -17.53 17.00
N LYS A 15 -27.37 -18.41 17.60
CA LYS A 15 -28.52 -18.01 18.42
C LYS A 15 -28.16 -17.24 19.71
N ARG A 16 -26.91 -17.28 20.12
CA ARG A 16 -26.40 -16.57 21.31
C ARG A 16 -25.75 -15.24 21.02
N PHE A 17 -25.62 -14.87 19.74
CA PHE A 17 -25.11 -13.56 19.40
C PHE A 17 -26.10 -12.47 19.83
N THR A 18 -25.58 -11.47 20.51
CA THR A 18 -26.27 -10.22 20.77
C THR A 18 -25.85 -9.20 19.73
N ILE A 19 -26.82 -8.63 19.05
CA ILE A 19 -26.59 -7.61 18.02
C ILE A 19 -27.09 -6.28 18.54
N VAL A 20 -26.27 -5.25 18.47
CA VAL A 20 -26.67 -3.87 18.71
C VAL A 20 -27.01 -3.26 17.35
N TYR A 21 -28.26 -2.88 17.15
CA TYR A 21 -28.70 -2.17 15.97
C TYR A 21 -28.77 -0.67 16.25
N ILE A 22 -28.03 0.12 15.53
CA ILE A 22 -28.01 1.57 15.64
C ILE A 22 -28.55 2.17 14.35
N LYS A 23 -29.66 2.90 14.45
CA LYS A 23 -30.23 3.66 13.34
C LYS A 23 -29.73 5.10 13.45
N LEU A 24 -29.11 5.59 12.39
CA LEU A 24 -28.62 6.95 12.30
C LEU A 24 -29.67 7.85 11.67
N ASP A 25 -29.72 9.10 12.10
CA ASP A 25 -30.49 10.18 11.49
C ASP A 25 -29.61 10.97 10.53
N ASP A 26 -30.23 11.80 9.66
CA ASP A 26 -29.51 12.66 8.69
C ASP A 26 -28.54 13.65 9.35
N ARG A 27 -28.70 13.90 10.64
CA ARG A 27 -27.83 14.80 11.45
C ARG A 27 -26.67 14.08 12.11
N ASP A 28 -26.68 12.75 12.13
CA ASP A 28 -25.64 11.95 12.78
C ASP A 28 -24.41 11.81 11.87
N ASN A 29 -23.24 11.91 12.47
CA ASN A 29 -22.00 11.63 11.78
C ASN A 29 -21.69 10.13 11.88
N ALA A 30 -22.13 9.35 10.87
CA ALA A 30 -21.93 7.91 10.80
C ALA A 30 -20.48 7.49 11.03
N GLN A 31 -19.52 8.24 10.49
CA GLN A 31 -18.11 7.96 10.63
C GLN A 31 -17.62 8.15 12.08
N GLN A 32 -18.05 9.24 12.74
CA GLN A 32 -17.66 9.52 14.12
C GLN A 32 -18.24 8.47 15.08
N ILE A 33 -19.49 8.05 14.86
CA ILE A 33 -20.14 7.00 15.63
C ILE A 33 -19.41 5.67 15.44
N PHE A 34 -19.09 5.29 14.20
CA PHE A 34 -18.34 4.09 13.87
C PHE A 34 -16.95 4.07 14.54
N GLU A 35 -16.20 5.18 14.45
CA GLU A 35 -14.89 5.31 15.08
C GLU A 35 -14.99 5.22 16.62
N SER A 36 -16.03 5.79 17.22
CA SER A 36 -16.29 5.72 18.67
C SER A 36 -16.59 4.30 19.13
N ILE A 37 -17.45 3.57 18.42
CA ILE A 37 -17.79 2.17 18.74
C ILE A 37 -16.55 1.27 18.60
N ASN A 38 -15.76 1.48 17.55
CA ASN A 38 -14.54 0.72 17.32
C ASN A 38 -13.47 0.93 18.42
N SER A 39 -13.50 2.09 19.12
CA SER A 39 -12.57 2.37 20.21
C SER A 39 -12.85 1.57 21.49
N THR A 40 -14.08 1.05 21.65
CA THR A 40 -14.56 0.38 22.88
C THR A 40 -14.63 -1.16 22.76
N GLY A 41 -14.53 -1.71 21.52
CA GLY A 41 -14.60 -3.15 21.24
C GLY A 41 -13.26 -3.76 20.83
N GLU A 42 -13.32 -4.93 20.18
CA GLU A 42 -12.18 -5.47 19.46
C GLU A 42 -11.90 -4.55 18.27
N ARG A 43 -10.69 -4.00 18.24
CA ARG A 43 -10.35 -2.95 17.28
C ARG A 43 -10.25 -3.53 15.87
N LEU A 44 -10.92 -2.89 14.94
CA LEU A 44 -10.72 -3.15 13.52
C LEU A 44 -9.28 -2.80 13.11
N THR A 45 -8.77 -3.50 12.13
CA THR A 45 -7.46 -3.20 11.54
C THR A 45 -7.52 -1.85 10.79
N ALA A 46 -6.38 -1.22 10.56
CA ALA A 46 -6.35 0.02 9.79
C ALA A 46 -6.87 -0.21 8.35
N SER A 47 -6.62 -1.38 7.76
CA SER A 47 -7.16 -1.75 6.45
C SER A 47 -8.69 -1.85 6.44
N ASP A 48 -9.32 -2.40 7.51
CA ASP A 48 -10.77 -2.43 7.65
C ASP A 48 -11.36 -1.02 7.76
N LEU A 49 -10.71 -0.17 8.56
CA LEU A 49 -11.12 1.23 8.71
C LEU A 49 -11.02 2.00 7.39
N ILE A 50 -9.96 1.79 6.62
CA ILE A 50 -9.77 2.37 5.29
C ILE A 50 -10.87 1.89 4.34
N ARG A 51 -11.16 0.57 4.31
CA ARG A 51 -12.25 0.03 3.50
C ARG A 51 -13.58 0.70 3.81
N ASN A 52 -13.92 0.75 5.08
CA ASN A 52 -15.18 1.33 5.52
C ASN A 52 -15.27 2.83 5.19
N PHE A 53 -14.17 3.56 5.34
CA PHE A 53 -14.09 4.97 4.94
C PHE A 53 -14.33 5.17 3.43
N ILE A 54 -13.71 4.34 2.58
CA ILE A 54 -13.88 4.40 1.12
C ILE A 54 -15.34 4.12 0.71
N MET A 55 -16.02 3.21 1.42
CA MET A 55 -17.39 2.77 1.09
C MET A 55 -18.47 3.57 1.82
N MET A 56 -18.09 4.39 2.80
CA MET A 56 -19.04 5.19 3.56
C MET A 56 -19.77 6.19 2.66
N ASP A 57 -21.00 6.51 3.02
CA ASP A 57 -21.87 7.44 2.28
C ASP A 57 -22.24 7.00 0.84
N LYS A 58 -22.02 5.72 0.50
CA LYS A 58 -22.41 5.11 -0.75
C LYS A 58 -23.66 4.23 -0.55
N SER A 59 -24.50 4.16 -1.57
CA SER A 59 -25.61 3.20 -1.59
C SER A 59 -25.09 1.75 -1.54
N ASN A 60 -25.93 0.82 -1.11
CA ASN A 60 -25.56 -0.61 -1.06
C ASN A 60 -25.10 -1.17 -2.42
N GLU A 61 -25.68 -0.67 -3.50
CA GLU A 61 -25.33 -1.06 -4.87
C GLU A 61 -23.95 -0.53 -5.26
N GLU A 62 -23.68 0.75 -4.96
CA GLU A 62 -22.36 1.36 -5.18
C GLU A 62 -21.29 0.68 -4.34
N GLN A 63 -21.55 0.40 -3.04
CA GLN A 63 -20.61 -0.31 -2.17
C GLN A 63 -20.26 -1.68 -2.74
N THR A 64 -21.27 -2.43 -3.21
CA THR A 64 -21.08 -3.75 -3.81
C THR A 64 -20.23 -3.67 -5.08
N THR A 65 -20.46 -2.64 -5.88
CA THR A 65 -19.70 -2.41 -7.13
C THR A 65 -18.26 -2.06 -6.82
N LEU A 66 -18.00 -1.11 -5.91
CA LEU A 66 -16.66 -0.71 -5.49
C LEU A 66 -15.89 -1.88 -4.87
N TYR A 67 -16.55 -2.64 -4.01
CA TYR A 67 -15.95 -3.83 -3.41
C TYR A 67 -15.48 -4.82 -4.49
N ARG A 68 -16.37 -5.21 -5.41
CA ARG A 68 -16.06 -6.21 -6.45
C ARG A 68 -15.01 -5.70 -7.45
N LYS A 69 -15.07 -4.43 -7.82
CA LYS A 69 -14.19 -3.85 -8.84
C LYS A 69 -12.78 -3.58 -8.32
N TYR A 70 -12.65 -3.14 -7.07
CA TYR A 70 -11.38 -2.67 -6.52
C TYR A 70 -10.94 -3.40 -5.25
N TRP A 71 -11.76 -3.38 -4.19
CA TRP A 71 -11.33 -3.84 -2.87
C TRP A 71 -11.02 -5.33 -2.84
N ARG A 72 -11.84 -6.13 -3.47
CA ARG A 72 -11.60 -7.58 -3.63
C ARG A 72 -10.25 -7.87 -4.28
N ARG A 73 -9.83 -7.07 -5.27
CA ARG A 73 -8.51 -7.21 -5.91
C ARG A 73 -7.37 -6.92 -4.92
N LEU A 74 -7.56 -5.98 -3.99
CA LEU A 74 -6.60 -5.76 -2.90
C LEU A 74 -6.56 -6.96 -1.94
N GLU A 75 -7.71 -7.48 -1.53
CA GLU A 75 -7.76 -8.66 -0.65
C GLU A 75 -7.16 -9.92 -1.29
N GLU A 76 -7.23 -10.05 -2.61
CA GLU A 76 -6.63 -11.17 -3.36
C GLU A 76 -5.09 -11.04 -3.48
N VAL A 77 -4.53 -9.86 -3.25
CA VAL A 77 -3.07 -9.61 -3.31
C VAL A 77 -2.38 -9.96 -1.98
N PHE A 78 -3.04 -9.73 -0.86
CA PHE A 78 -2.44 -9.83 0.47
C PHE A 78 -3.01 -11.01 1.26
N ASP A 79 -2.13 -11.81 1.84
CA ASP A 79 -2.53 -12.98 2.66
C ASP A 79 -2.94 -12.56 4.09
N SER A 80 -2.60 -11.37 4.51
CA SER A 80 -2.90 -10.86 5.85
C SER A 80 -3.21 -9.37 5.90
N SER A 81 -4.00 -8.95 6.90
CA SER A 81 -4.23 -7.53 7.18
C SER A 81 -2.93 -6.78 7.46
N LYS A 82 -1.91 -7.43 8.03
CA LYS A 82 -0.60 -6.83 8.30
C LYS A 82 0.12 -6.45 7.01
N GLU A 83 0.14 -7.33 6.01
CA GLU A 83 0.74 -7.03 4.70
C GLU A 83 0.01 -5.90 3.99
N MET A 84 -1.32 -5.89 4.04
CA MET A 84 -2.13 -4.81 3.49
C MET A 84 -1.88 -3.48 4.22
N GLU A 85 -1.73 -3.47 5.54
CA GLU A 85 -1.37 -2.27 6.31
C GLU A 85 0.05 -1.78 5.98
N ASP A 86 1.01 -2.68 5.83
CA ASP A 86 2.37 -2.34 5.41
C ASP A 86 2.35 -1.75 3.99
N PHE A 87 1.59 -2.33 3.06
CA PHE A 87 1.35 -1.73 1.73
C PHE A 87 0.80 -0.30 1.83
N PHE A 88 -0.28 -0.08 2.58
CA PHE A 88 -0.86 1.27 2.71
C PHE A 88 0.13 2.29 3.27
N ARG A 89 0.98 1.89 4.21
CA ARG A 89 2.02 2.78 4.77
C ARG A 89 3.02 3.21 3.71
N TYR A 90 3.50 2.27 2.89
CA TYR A 90 4.48 2.58 1.85
C TYR A 90 3.86 3.27 0.64
N TYR A 91 2.62 2.93 0.31
CA TYR A 91 1.84 3.67 -0.67
C TYR A 91 1.67 5.14 -0.28
N LEU A 92 1.25 5.42 0.96
CA LEU A 92 1.14 6.79 1.44
C LEU A 92 2.49 7.51 1.45
N ALA A 93 3.56 6.84 1.87
CA ALA A 93 4.89 7.42 1.83
C ALA A 93 5.35 7.76 0.39
N ALA A 94 5.00 6.93 -0.59
CA ALA A 94 5.22 7.23 -2.01
C ALA A 94 4.45 8.48 -2.46
N MET A 95 3.18 8.60 -2.05
CA MET A 95 2.30 9.71 -2.46
C MET A 95 2.58 11.03 -1.74
N THR A 96 3.04 10.99 -0.49
CA THR A 96 3.15 12.19 0.38
C THR A 96 4.58 12.57 0.74
N GLY A 97 5.54 11.67 0.54
CA GLY A 97 6.90 11.81 1.04
C GLY A 97 7.06 11.58 2.54
N GLU A 98 5.99 11.23 3.26
CA GLU A 98 5.99 11.09 4.72
C GLU A 98 5.64 9.68 5.18
N TYR A 99 6.44 9.13 6.09
CA TYR A 99 6.16 7.84 6.70
C TYR A 99 5.17 7.96 7.86
N SER A 100 4.07 7.22 7.77
CA SER A 100 3.08 7.15 8.85
C SER A 100 3.37 6.00 9.81
N ALA A 101 3.30 6.27 11.11
CA ALA A 101 3.29 5.21 12.12
C ALA A 101 2.01 4.36 12.02
N LYS A 102 2.10 3.07 12.40
CA LYS A 102 0.95 2.14 12.26
C LYS A 102 -0.32 2.63 12.94
N HIS A 103 -0.20 3.21 14.12
CA HIS A 103 -1.36 3.67 14.92
C HIS A 103 -2.06 4.92 14.35
N VAL A 104 -1.43 5.64 13.42
CA VAL A 104 -2.02 6.81 12.74
C VAL A 104 -2.31 6.57 11.27
N LEU A 105 -2.08 5.35 10.76
CA LEU A 105 -2.21 4.99 9.34
C LEU A 105 -3.57 5.38 8.77
N TYR A 106 -4.65 5.04 9.48
CA TYR A 106 -6.00 5.37 9.05
C TYR A 106 -6.21 6.89 8.91
N GLN A 107 -5.72 7.67 9.88
CA GLN A 107 -5.85 9.14 9.83
C GLN A 107 -5.01 9.73 8.69
N ALA A 108 -3.81 9.22 8.48
CA ALA A 108 -2.96 9.64 7.36
C ALA A 108 -3.62 9.35 6.01
N PHE A 109 -4.23 8.17 5.84
CA PHE A 109 -4.97 7.82 4.65
C PHE A 109 -6.17 8.74 4.41
N LYS A 110 -6.95 9.05 5.45
CA LYS A 110 -8.07 10.00 5.35
C LYS A 110 -7.63 11.38 4.88
N ASN A 111 -6.54 11.89 5.44
CA ASN A 111 -6.00 13.19 5.06
C ASN A 111 -5.58 13.17 3.59
N TYR A 112 -4.72 12.22 3.21
CA TYR A 112 -4.31 12.02 1.81
C TYR A 112 -5.51 11.95 0.87
N TRP A 113 -6.51 11.11 1.18
CA TRP A 113 -7.69 10.93 0.34
C TRP A 113 -8.51 12.21 0.16
N ARG A 114 -8.67 13.00 1.22
CA ARG A 114 -9.40 14.26 1.18
C ARG A 114 -8.69 15.34 0.36
N ASP A 115 -7.37 15.26 0.29
CA ASP A 115 -6.55 16.21 -0.48
C ASP A 115 -6.60 15.93 -1.99
N GLN A 116 -7.02 14.71 -2.41
CA GLN A 116 -7.15 14.31 -3.82
C GLN A 116 -8.44 14.80 -4.48
N LYS A 117 -8.84 16.05 -4.27
CA LYS A 117 -10.14 16.62 -4.74
C LYS A 117 -10.28 16.66 -6.26
N GLU A 118 -9.16 16.68 -6.98
CA GLU A 118 -9.12 16.79 -8.44
C GLU A 118 -9.20 15.43 -9.15
N LEU A 119 -8.95 14.34 -8.43
CA LEU A 119 -8.98 12.99 -9.01
C LEU A 119 -10.39 12.40 -8.91
N ASN A 120 -10.76 11.69 -9.97
CA ASN A 120 -11.95 10.85 -9.96
C ASN A 120 -11.77 9.72 -8.95
N TYR A 121 -12.85 9.38 -8.26
CA TYR A 121 -12.88 8.31 -7.26
C TYR A 121 -12.41 6.95 -7.83
N ASP A 122 -12.82 6.63 -9.05
CA ASP A 122 -12.40 5.43 -9.77
C ASP A 122 -10.90 5.44 -10.09
N GLU A 123 -10.34 6.59 -10.47
CA GLU A 123 -8.91 6.75 -10.75
C GLU A 123 -8.05 6.52 -9.51
N LEU A 124 -8.49 7.06 -8.35
CA LEU A 124 -7.79 6.83 -7.08
C LEU A 124 -7.76 5.35 -6.71
N LEU A 125 -8.89 4.66 -6.83
CA LEU A 125 -8.99 3.24 -6.52
C LEU A 125 -8.21 2.38 -7.50
N GLU A 126 -8.22 2.70 -8.79
CA GLU A 126 -7.44 2.01 -9.80
C GLU A 126 -5.93 2.20 -9.55
N LYS A 127 -5.50 3.41 -9.19
CA LYS A 127 -4.12 3.68 -8.79
C LYS A 127 -3.73 2.82 -7.58
N LEU A 128 -4.58 2.77 -6.55
CA LEU A 128 -4.35 1.95 -5.37
C LEU A 128 -4.16 0.47 -5.72
N VAL A 129 -4.99 -0.08 -6.60
CA VAL A 129 -4.89 -1.47 -7.07
C VAL A 129 -3.63 -1.70 -7.91
N ARG A 130 -3.22 -0.76 -8.76
CA ARG A 130 -1.96 -0.87 -9.51
C ARG A 130 -0.76 -0.94 -8.56
N TYR A 131 -0.70 -0.03 -7.60
CA TYR A 131 0.40 0.01 -6.62
C TYR A 131 0.44 -1.23 -5.73
N SER A 132 -0.72 -1.82 -5.38
CA SER A 132 -0.74 -3.09 -4.66
C SER A 132 -0.14 -4.24 -5.46
N SER A 133 -0.36 -4.26 -6.78
CA SER A 133 0.26 -5.27 -7.64
C SER A 133 1.77 -5.09 -7.78
N TYR A 134 2.28 -3.84 -7.80
CA TYR A 134 3.71 -3.57 -7.76
C TYR A 134 4.33 -4.02 -6.45
N PHE A 135 3.70 -3.67 -5.33
CA PHE A 135 4.15 -4.08 -4.00
C PHE A 135 4.22 -5.62 -3.89
N SER A 136 3.19 -6.31 -4.34
CA SER A 136 3.16 -7.76 -4.36
C SER A 136 4.29 -8.37 -5.20
N SER A 137 4.53 -7.82 -6.38
CA SER A 137 5.61 -8.31 -7.27
C SER A 137 7.00 -8.07 -6.71
N LEU A 138 7.18 -6.98 -5.95
CA LEU A 138 8.46 -6.60 -5.36
C LEU A 138 8.76 -7.34 -4.05
N TYR A 139 7.74 -7.63 -3.23
CA TYR A 139 7.94 -8.05 -1.85
C TYR A 139 7.28 -9.37 -1.45
N LEU A 140 6.24 -9.83 -2.16
CA LEU A 140 5.44 -10.97 -1.73
C LEU A 140 5.55 -12.19 -2.64
N LYS A 141 5.74 -11.98 -3.94
CA LYS A 141 5.79 -13.07 -4.92
C LYS A 141 7.22 -13.55 -5.16
N GLU A 142 7.35 -14.86 -5.43
CA GLU A 142 8.62 -15.42 -5.91
C GLU A 142 9.01 -14.75 -7.23
N PRO A 143 10.23 -14.19 -7.33
CA PRO A 143 10.72 -13.59 -8.54
C PRO A 143 10.87 -14.60 -9.69
N SER A 144 10.53 -14.17 -10.89
CA SER A 144 10.67 -14.99 -12.10
C SER A 144 11.12 -14.16 -13.30
N GLY A 145 11.57 -14.83 -14.34
CA GLY A 145 12.02 -14.19 -15.58
C GLY A 145 13.48 -13.72 -15.55
N LYS A 146 13.83 -12.89 -16.51
CA LYS A 146 15.22 -12.44 -16.79
C LYS A 146 15.92 -11.75 -15.63
N TYR A 147 15.16 -11.04 -14.78
CA TYR A 147 15.69 -10.25 -13.67
C TYR A 147 15.32 -10.84 -12.31
N ALA A 148 15.01 -12.15 -12.27
CA ALA A 148 14.64 -12.84 -11.02
C ALA A 148 15.70 -12.69 -9.94
N ASP A 149 16.98 -12.79 -10.28
CA ASP A 149 18.08 -12.63 -9.32
C ASP A 149 18.10 -11.24 -8.69
N VAL A 150 17.90 -10.19 -9.50
CA VAL A 150 17.85 -8.79 -9.00
C VAL A 150 16.71 -8.59 -8.01
N LEU A 151 15.53 -9.12 -8.33
CA LEU A 151 14.37 -9.02 -7.44
C LEU A 151 14.54 -9.88 -6.17
N LYS A 152 15.19 -11.04 -6.29
CA LYS A 152 15.51 -11.89 -5.14
C LYS A 152 16.51 -11.21 -4.21
N ASP A 153 17.54 -10.60 -4.74
CA ASP A 153 18.50 -9.81 -3.96
C ASP A 153 17.80 -8.63 -3.27
N PHE A 154 16.86 -7.99 -3.97
CA PHE A 154 16.05 -6.91 -3.40
C PHE A 154 15.16 -7.40 -2.24
N GLN A 155 14.52 -8.56 -2.35
CA GLN A 155 13.72 -9.16 -1.28
C GLN A 155 14.56 -9.58 -0.08
N ASN A 156 15.79 -10.04 -0.31
CA ASN A 156 16.73 -10.47 0.74
C ASN A 156 17.25 -9.34 1.64
N ILE A 157 17.04 -8.07 1.28
CA ILE A 157 17.43 -6.92 2.14
C ILE A 157 16.61 -6.88 3.44
N GLU A 158 15.45 -7.55 3.51
CA GLU A 158 14.54 -7.52 4.67
C GLU A 158 14.12 -6.10 5.12
N SER A 159 14.35 -5.10 4.26
CA SER A 159 14.01 -3.70 4.53
C SER A 159 13.04 -3.16 3.49
N MET A 160 11.94 -2.60 3.97
CA MET A 160 10.95 -1.95 3.12
C MET A 160 11.17 -0.42 2.99
N MET A 161 12.29 0.11 3.48
CA MET A 161 12.59 1.55 3.32
C MET A 161 12.60 2.02 1.86
N PRO A 162 13.10 1.23 0.87
CA PRO A 162 13.05 1.63 -0.53
C PRO A 162 11.66 1.56 -1.16
N ALA A 163 10.68 0.95 -0.49
CA ALA A 163 9.38 0.69 -1.09
C ALA A 163 8.70 1.93 -1.71
N PRO A 164 8.63 3.11 -1.08
CA PRO A 164 8.01 4.28 -1.69
C PRO A 164 8.64 4.65 -3.03
N PHE A 165 9.96 4.67 -3.08
CA PHE A 165 10.70 4.98 -4.30
C PHE A 165 10.49 3.94 -5.40
N VAL A 166 10.58 2.65 -5.06
CA VAL A 166 10.47 1.57 -6.05
C VAL A 166 9.03 1.40 -6.54
N LEU A 167 8.03 1.76 -5.73
CA LEU A 167 6.63 1.82 -6.15
C LEU A 167 6.42 2.92 -7.21
N GLU A 168 6.94 4.13 -7.00
CA GLU A 168 6.91 5.21 -8.01
C GLU A 168 7.66 4.81 -9.28
N LEU A 169 8.85 4.21 -9.13
CA LEU A 169 9.63 3.70 -10.25
C LEU A 169 8.83 2.66 -11.05
N SER A 170 8.05 1.81 -10.37
CA SER A 170 7.18 0.82 -11.02
C SER A 170 6.03 1.48 -11.79
N GLU A 171 5.44 2.55 -11.28
CA GLU A 171 4.42 3.33 -12.01
C GLU A 171 5.02 3.92 -13.28
N TRP A 172 6.25 4.46 -13.23
CA TRP A 172 6.95 4.98 -14.41
C TRP A 172 7.23 3.91 -15.45
N TYR A 173 7.54 2.70 -15.03
CA TYR A 173 7.83 1.59 -15.95
C TYR A 173 6.54 0.96 -16.51
N TYR A 174 5.63 0.52 -15.64
CA TYR A 174 4.50 -0.30 -16.06
C TYR A 174 3.31 0.49 -16.61
N TYR A 175 3.08 1.72 -16.11
CA TYR A 175 1.90 2.50 -16.47
C TYR A 175 2.21 3.72 -17.31
N GLU A 176 3.15 4.55 -16.88
CA GLU A 176 3.48 5.78 -17.58
C GLU A 176 4.42 5.58 -18.78
N HIS A 177 5.10 4.44 -18.86
CA HIS A 177 6.08 4.09 -19.90
C HIS A 177 7.20 5.14 -20.08
N LYS A 178 7.56 5.84 -18.99
CA LYS A 178 8.62 6.85 -18.96
C LYS A 178 10.02 6.27 -19.03
N ILE A 179 10.16 5.01 -18.56
CA ILE A 179 11.43 4.27 -18.56
C ILE A 179 11.23 2.90 -19.16
N ASN A 180 12.30 2.34 -19.72
CA ASN A 180 12.29 0.99 -20.27
C ASN A 180 12.71 -0.06 -19.21
N GLU A 181 12.57 -1.35 -19.56
CA GLU A 181 12.91 -2.48 -18.68
C GLU A 181 14.34 -2.42 -18.15
N PHE A 182 15.29 -2.12 -19.01
CA PHE A 182 16.71 -2.01 -18.65
C PHE A 182 16.93 -0.90 -17.61
N GLN A 183 16.37 0.29 -17.81
CA GLN A 183 16.46 1.42 -16.90
C GLN A 183 15.79 1.08 -15.54
N TYR A 184 14.63 0.43 -15.56
CA TYR A 184 13.93 0.01 -14.35
C TYR A 184 14.80 -0.89 -13.48
N PHE A 185 15.34 -1.97 -14.02
CA PHE A 185 16.15 -2.91 -13.26
C PHE A 185 17.53 -2.39 -12.87
N GLU A 186 18.15 -1.53 -13.68
CA GLU A 186 19.40 -0.87 -13.31
C GLU A 186 19.21 0.06 -12.11
N VAL A 187 18.09 0.79 -12.03
CA VAL A 187 17.77 1.62 -10.87
C VAL A 187 17.51 0.78 -9.62
N ILE A 188 16.83 -0.37 -9.74
CA ILE A 188 16.67 -1.31 -8.62
C ILE A 188 18.04 -1.82 -8.13
N LYS A 189 18.94 -2.22 -9.01
CA LYS A 189 20.31 -2.65 -8.64
C LYS A 189 21.09 -1.57 -7.90
N VAL A 190 21.00 -0.33 -8.36
CA VAL A 190 21.67 0.80 -7.69
C VAL A 190 21.09 1.03 -6.29
N ASN A 191 19.77 0.90 -6.12
CA ASN A 191 19.14 0.95 -4.80
C ASN A 191 19.64 -0.17 -3.88
N LEU A 192 19.73 -1.41 -4.38
CA LEU A 192 20.32 -2.54 -3.67
C LEU A 192 21.72 -2.22 -3.16
N HIS A 193 22.58 -1.74 -4.06
CA HIS A 193 23.96 -1.41 -3.73
C HIS A 193 24.06 -0.31 -2.65
N TYR A 194 23.19 0.70 -2.74
CA TYR A 194 23.12 1.77 -1.75
C TYR A 194 22.68 1.28 -0.36
N PHE A 195 21.63 0.46 -0.29
CA PHE A 195 21.20 -0.14 0.97
C PHE A 195 22.30 -0.95 1.61
N PHE A 196 23.01 -1.76 0.82
CA PHE A 196 24.18 -2.51 1.29
C PHE A 196 25.28 -1.62 1.85
N LEU A 197 25.56 -0.49 1.20
CA LEU A 197 26.55 0.49 1.67
C LEU A 197 26.13 1.22 2.95
N LEU A 198 24.84 1.51 3.13
CA LEU A 198 24.33 2.12 4.37
C LEU A 198 24.49 1.20 5.57
N PHE A 199 24.28 -0.10 5.41
CA PHE A 199 24.49 -1.09 6.48
C PHE A 199 25.97 -1.23 6.86
N LEU A 200 26.90 -1.02 5.94
CA LEU A 200 28.34 -1.22 6.22
C LEU A 200 29.00 -0.12 7.05
N LYS A 201 28.54 1.14 6.98
CA LYS A 201 28.90 2.27 7.90
C LYS A 201 28.15 3.55 7.49
N PRO A 202 27.33 4.15 8.36
CA PRO A 202 26.64 5.42 8.05
C PRO A 202 27.59 6.61 8.22
N THR A 203 28.17 7.10 7.15
CA THR A 203 28.88 8.38 7.15
C THR A 203 28.29 9.31 6.08
N PHE A 204 28.12 10.58 6.42
CA PHE A 204 27.60 11.64 5.54
C PHE A 204 28.32 11.72 4.18
N LEU A 205 29.63 11.49 4.18
CA LEU A 205 30.45 11.43 2.95
C LEU A 205 30.01 10.33 1.97
N ARG A 206 29.47 9.20 2.45
CA ARG A 206 28.95 8.12 1.60
C ARG A 206 27.61 8.47 0.98
N TYR A 207 26.78 9.23 1.70
CA TYR A 207 25.53 9.75 1.15
C TYR A 207 25.79 10.68 -0.04
N LEU A 208 26.75 11.61 0.08
CA LEU A 208 27.15 12.49 -1.03
C LEU A 208 27.74 11.69 -2.20
N HIS A 209 28.62 10.74 -1.92
CA HIS A 209 29.21 9.88 -2.95
C HIS A 209 28.15 9.02 -3.66
N PHE A 210 27.16 8.55 -2.94
CA PHE A 210 26.01 7.84 -3.51
C PHE A 210 25.19 8.73 -4.44
N LEU A 211 24.86 9.96 -4.05
CA LEU A 211 24.15 10.91 -4.90
C LEU A 211 24.90 11.18 -6.21
N ASP A 212 26.22 11.27 -6.15
CA ASP A 212 27.06 11.48 -7.33
C ASP A 212 27.14 10.22 -8.20
N LEU A 213 27.20 9.02 -7.60
CA LEU A 213 27.12 7.75 -8.32
C LEU A 213 25.75 7.56 -8.97
N LEU A 214 24.65 7.88 -8.26
CA LEU A 214 23.30 7.87 -8.81
C LEU A 214 23.18 8.79 -10.03
N LYS A 215 23.62 10.03 -9.91
CA LYS A 215 23.59 10.99 -11.01
C LYS A 215 24.39 10.50 -12.21
N SER A 216 25.60 10.01 -11.98
CA SER A 216 26.47 9.46 -13.03
C SER A 216 25.82 8.25 -13.71
N HIS A 217 25.27 7.34 -12.91
CA HIS A 217 24.62 6.12 -13.44
C HIS A 217 23.34 6.45 -14.21
N PHE A 218 22.49 7.33 -13.69
CA PHE A 218 21.29 7.80 -14.37
C PHE A 218 21.61 8.51 -15.68
N TYR A 219 22.69 9.28 -15.71
CA TYR A 219 23.18 9.92 -16.94
C TYR A 219 23.60 8.87 -17.99
N GLN A 220 24.35 7.84 -17.55
CA GLN A 220 24.82 6.76 -18.43
C GLN A 220 23.67 5.95 -19.05
N ILE A 221 22.59 5.70 -18.29
CA ILE A 221 21.42 4.95 -18.78
C ILE A 221 20.34 5.85 -19.42
N ASN A 222 20.64 7.15 -19.60
CA ASN A 222 19.72 8.14 -20.13
C ASN A 222 18.36 8.15 -19.39
N PHE A 223 18.41 8.13 -18.06
CA PHE A 223 17.24 8.11 -17.21
C PHE A 223 16.55 9.49 -17.22
N PRO A 224 15.22 9.58 -17.36
CA PRO A 224 14.47 10.85 -17.40
C PRO A 224 14.45 11.50 -16.01
N PHE A 225 15.50 12.25 -15.68
CA PHE A 225 15.66 12.90 -14.40
C PHE A 225 14.80 14.17 -14.33
N SER A 226 13.72 14.15 -13.55
CA SER A 226 13.00 15.37 -13.18
C SER A 226 13.42 15.84 -11.78
N LYS A 227 13.42 17.17 -11.55
CA LYS A 227 13.73 17.74 -10.23
C LYS A 227 12.77 17.28 -9.13
N ASP A 228 11.63 16.74 -9.52
CA ASP A 228 10.58 16.29 -8.60
C ASP A 228 10.79 14.85 -8.08
N PHE A 229 11.74 14.13 -8.66
CA PHE A 229 12.07 12.75 -8.25
C PHE A 229 12.93 12.69 -6.95
N LEU A 230 13.50 13.80 -6.52
CA LEU A 230 14.36 13.89 -5.33
C LEU A 230 13.76 14.74 -4.20
N LYS A 231 12.47 15.09 -4.30
CA LYS A 231 11.74 15.69 -3.18
C LYS A 231 11.19 14.62 -2.29
#